data_489799d1e06d6a97ef45f183bdbc612d
#
_entry.id   489799d1e06d6a97ef45f183bdbc612d
#
_cell.length_a   1.000
_cell.length_b   1.000
_cell.length_c   1.000
_cell.angle_alpha   90.00
_cell.angle_beta   90.00
_cell.angle_gamma   90.00
#
_symmetry.space_group_name_H-M   'P 1'
#
loop_
_entity.id
_entity.type
_entity.pdbx_description
1 polymer ?
#
loop_
_entity_poly.entity_id
_entity_poly.type
_entity_poly.pdbx_seq_one_letter_code
_entity_poly.pdbx_strand_id
1 'polypeptide(L)'
;MDALRKEQQDLERRKEQIQRDQADRELAQLKEAKAAQAGAARKKAEADYVSRIRGKIRGNIVMPPEMKGNPEAVFEVTQLPSGEVLSVKLARSSGNPAWDAATERAILKSSPLPKPDQADLFQRNLKLTFRPVED
;
A
#
# COMPACT_ATOMS: atom_id res chain seq x y z
N MET A 1 -17.61 9.80 -64.03
CA MET A 1 -16.25 9.53 -63.50
C MET A 1 -15.96 10.26 -62.22
N ASP A 2 -16.40 11.50 -62.02
CA ASP A 2 -16.14 12.26 -60.79
C ASP A 2 -16.86 11.65 -59.57
N ALA A 3 -18.03 11.09 -59.73
CA ALA A 3 -18.78 10.42 -58.67
C ALA A 3 -18.05 9.20 -58.11
N LEU A 4 -17.44 8.41 -59.01
CA LEU A 4 -16.64 7.24 -58.62
C LEU A 4 -15.39 7.58 -57.85
N ARG A 5 -14.74 8.68 -58.21
CA ARG A 5 -13.56 9.19 -57.47
C ARG A 5 -13.91 9.62 -56.07
N LYS A 6 -15.03 10.34 -55.91
CA LYS A 6 -15.52 10.75 -54.60
C LYS A 6 -15.85 9.53 -53.72
N GLU A 7 -16.53 8.55 -54.28
CA GLU A 7 -16.84 7.33 -53.55
C GLU A 7 -15.59 6.58 -53.07
N GLN A 8 -14.58 6.49 -53.94
CA GLN A 8 -13.31 5.88 -53.59
C GLN A 8 -12.56 6.64 -52.52
N GLN A 9 -12.51 7.98 -52.65
CA GLN A 9 -11.88 8.84 -51.65
C GLN A 9 -12.59 8.77 -50.31
N ASP A 10 -13.92 8.74 -50.31
CA ASP A 10 -14.70 8.65 -49.09
C ASP A 10 -14.48 7.27 -48.43
N LEU A 11 -14.37 6.21 -49.22
CA LEU A 11 -14.12 4.87 -48.73
C LEU A 11 -12.71 4.79 -48.08
N GLU A 12 -11.71 5.34 -48.70
CA GLU A 12 -10.35 5.40 -48.16
C GLU A 12 -10.28 6.17 -46.87
N ARG A 13 -10.96 7.32 -46.82
CA ARG A 13 -11.04 8.13 -45.59
C ARG A 13 -11.70 7.37 -44.46
N ARG A 14 -12.75 6.62 -44.72
CA ARG A 14 -13.42 5.80 -43.73
C ARG A 14 -12.50 4.68 -43.21
N LYS A 15 -11.76 4.03 -44.10
CA LYS A 15 -10.79 3.01 -43.71
C LYS A 15 -9.68 3.59 -42.83
N GLU A 16 -9.13 4.72 -43.20
CA GLU A 16 -8.11 5.41 -42.42
C GLU A 16 -8.64 5.81 -41.04
N GLN A 17 -9.87 6.30 -40.98
CA GLN A 17 -10.49 6.70 -39.71
C GLN A 17 -10.69 5.50 -38.79
N ILE A 18 -11.16 4.37 -39.34
CA ILE A 18 -11.33 3.13 -38.58
C ILE A 18 -9.99 2.64 -38.04
N GLN A 19 -8.93 2.68 -38.84
CA GLN A 19 -7.59 2.28 -38.40
C GLN A 19 -7.06 3.16 -37.29
N ARG A 20 -7.27 4.48 -37.39
CA ARG A 20 -6.87 5.42 -36.33
C ARG A 20 -7.64 5.20 -35.05
N ASP A 21 -8.96 4.97 -35.14
CA ASP A 21 -9.80 4.72 -33.98
C ASP A 21 -9.38 3.42 -33.28
N GLN A 22 -9.05 2.38 -34.03
CA GLN A 22 -8.55 1.13 -33.48
C GLN A 22 -7.20 1.31 -32.78
N ALA A 23 -6.28 2.03 -33.41
CA ALA A 23 -4.96 2.31 -32.82
C ALA A 23 -5.10 3.12 -31.53
N ASP A 24 -5.98 4.12 -31.53
CA ASP A 24 -6.24 4.94 -30.35
C ASP A 24 -6.83 4.12 -29.21
N ARG A 25 -7.77 3.21 -29.51
CA ARG A 25 -8.36 2.29 -28.51
C ARG A 25 -7.33 1.35 -27.94
N GLU A 26 -6.50 0.75 -28.77
CA GLU A 26 -5.43 -0.16 -28.31
C GLU A 26 -4.44 0.56 -27.40
N LEU A 27 -4.05 1.78 -27.78
CA LEU A 27 -3.15 2.58 -26.98
C LEU A 27 -3.77 2.93 -25.63
N ALA A 28 -5.05 3.31 -25.60
CA ALA A 28 -5.76 3.63 -24.37
C ALA A 28 -5.86 2.41 -23.46
N GLN A 29 -6.18 1.24 -24.02
CA GLN A 29 -6.23 -0.01 -23.26
C GLN A 29 -4.87 -0.39 -22.68
N LEU A 30 -3.81 -0.20 -23.46
CA LEU A 30 -2.45 -0.47 -22.99
C LEU A 30 -2.04 0.45 -21.85
N LYS A 31 -2.38 1.75 -21.94
CA LYS A 31 -2.13 2.71 -20.88
C LYS A 31 -2.89 2.36 -19.60
N GLU A 32 -4.15 1.97 -19.73
CA GLU A 32 -4.97 1.56 -18.58
C GLU A 32 -4.39 0.30 -17.93
N ALA A 33 -3.99 -0.70 -18.72
CA ALA A 33 -3.40 -1.91 -18.21
C ALA A 33 -2.08 -1.65 -17.47
N LYS A 34 -1.22 -0.80 -18.02
CA LYS A 34 0.04 -0.40 -17.37
C LYS A 34 -0.21 0.36 -16.08
N ALA A 35 -1.19 1.28 -16.08
CA ALA A 35 -1.55 2.04 -14.88
C ALA A 35 -2.10 1.11 -13.78
N ALA A 36 -2.94 0.15 -14.15
CA ALA A 36 -3.48 -0.84 -13.22
C ALA A 36 -2.38 -1.72 -12.62
N GLN A 37 -1.43 -2.18 -13.44
CA GLN A 37 -0.29 -2.97 -12.97
C GLN A 37 0.60 -2.17 -12.04
N ALA A 38 0.90 -0.93 -12.38
CA ALA A 38 1.72 -0.05 -11.54
C ALA A 38 1.02 0.24 -10.21
N GLY A 39 -0.30 0.46 -10.22
CA GLY A 39 -1.09 0.65 -9.00
C GLY A 39 -1.12 -0.59 -8.13
N ALA A 40 -1.28 -1.78 -8.71
CA ALA A 40 -1.26 -3.04 -7.97
C ALA A 40 0.12 -3.33 -7.38
N ALA A 41 1.19 -3.07 -8.13
CA ALA A 41 2.56 -3.23 -7.65
C ALA A 41 2.86 -2.28 -6.49
N ARG A 42 2.40 -1.04 -6.56
CA ARG A 42 2.57 -0.06 -5.49
C ARG A 42 1.82 -0.47 -4.23
N LYS A 43 0.58 -0.93 -4.35
CA LYS A 43 -0.20 -1.41 -3.20
C LYS A 43 0.48 -2.59 -2.52
N LYS A 44 1.01 -3.51 -3.31
CA LYS A 44 1.76 -4.66 -2.78
C LYS A 44 3.02 -4.21 -2.06
N ALA A 45 3.77 -3.29 -2.65
CA ALA A 45 4.99 -2.76 -2.04
C ALA A 45 4.71 -2.03 -0.73
N GLU A 46 3.62 -1.25 -0.67
CA GLU A 46 3.17 -0.58 0.55
C GLU A 46 2.79 -1.61 1.63
N ALA A 47 2.01 -2.64 1.26
CA ALA A 47 1.61 -3.69 2.18
C ALA A 47 2.81 -4.48 2.69
N ASP A 48 3.78 -4.80 1.83
CA ASP A 48 5.01 -5.49 2.22
C ASP A 48 5.84 -4.64 3.18
N TYR A 49 5.94 -3.34 2.93
CA TYR A 49 6.63 -2.41 3.81
C TYR A 49 5.99 -2.39 5.20
N VAL A 50 4.68 -2.20 5.27
CA VAL A 50 3.94 -2.18 6.55
C VAL A 50 4.06 -3.53 7.25
N SER A 51 4.00 -4.64 6.52
CA SER A 51 4.15 -5.99 7.08
C SER A 51 5.53 -6.21 7.70
N ARG A 52 6.59 -5.70 7.09
CA ARG A 52 7.95 -5.78 7.65
C ARG A 52 8.05 -5.01 8.96
N ILE A 53 7.45 -3.82 9.01
CA ILE A 53 7.40 -3.00 10.23
C ILE A 53 6.65 -3.76 11.33
N ARG A 54 5.47 -4.26 11.03
CA ARG A 54 4.65 -5.02 11.98
C ARG A 54 5.36 -6.28 12.44
N GLY A 55 5.98 -7.01 11.53
CA GLY A 55 6.73 -8.22 11.85
C GLY A 55 7.89 -7.97 12.80
N LYS A 56 8.63 -6.89 12.59
CA LYS A 56 9.72 -6.52 13.49
C LYS A 56 9.21 -6.17 14.88
N ILE A 57 8.16 -5.38 14.96
CA ILE A 57 7.54 -4.99 16.24
C ILE A 57 6.99 -6.23 16.94
N ARG A 58 6.27 -7.07 16.21
CA ARG A 58 5.69 -8.29 16.76
C ARG A 58 6.74 -9.23 17.34
N GLY A 59 7.88 -9.35 16.67
CA GLY A 59 9.01 -10.14 17.17
C GLY A 59 9.60 -9.64 18.49
N ASN A 60 9.36 -8.37 18.82
CA ASN A 60 9.81 -7.74 20.05
C ASN A 60 8.73 -7.67 21.13
N ILE A 61 7.49 -8.07 20.81
CA ILE A 61 6.41 -8.08 21.80
C ILE A 61 6.62 -9.23 22.79
N VAL A 62 6.67 -8.88 24.07
CA VAL A 62 6.69 -9.87 25.14
C VAL A 62 5.25 -10.11 25.57
N MET A 63 4.75 -11.31 25.31
CA MET A 63 3.38 -11.69 25.64
C MET A 63 3.15 -11.59 27.14
N PRO A 64 2.18 -10.79 27.61
CA PRO A 64 1.85 -10.75 29.03
C PRO A 64 1.31 -12.10 29.52
N PRO A 65 1.58 -12.48 30.78
CA PRO A 65 0.99 -13.69 31.34
C PRO A 65 -0.52 -13.53 31.49
N GLU A 66 -1.23 -14.64 31.44
CA GLU A 66 -2.70 -14.67 31.62
C GLU A 66 -3.49 -13.90 30.56
N MET A 67 -2.96 -13.79 29.35
CA MET A 67 -3.66 -13.15 28.24
C MET A 67 -4.88 -13.96 27.85
N LYS A 68 -6.05 -13.34 27.95
CA LYS A 68 -7.34 -13.95 27.57
C LYS A 68 -7.89 -13.29 26.33
N GLY A 69 -8.37 -14.08 25.37
CA GLY A 69 -8.97 -13.59 24.14
C GLY A 69 -7.94 -13.05 23.18
N ASN A 70 -8.39 -12.18 22.29
CA ASN A 70 -7.55 -11.58 21.25
C ASN A 70 -7.78 -10.08 21.19
N PRO A 71 -7.30 -9.33 22.21
CA PRO A 71 -7.53 -7.89 22.25
C PRO A 71 -6.77 -7.18 21.12
N GLU A 72 -7.41 -6.20 20.52
CA GLU A 72 -6.87 -5.44 19.40
C GLU A 72 -6.49 -4.04 19.85
N ALA A 73 -5.22 -3.68 19.74
CA ALA A 73 -4.72 -2.35 20.02
C ALA A 73 -4.34 -1.65 18.72
N VAL A 74 -4.67 -0.37 18.61
CA VAL A 74 -4.28 0.47 17.47
C VAL A 74 -3.35 1.56 17.95
N PHE A 75 -2.17 1.64 17.32
CA PHE A 75 -1.15 2.63 17.64
C PHE A 75 -0.85 3.53 16.45
N GLU A 76 -0.61 4.79 16.73
CA GLU A 76 -0.06 5.73 15.76
C GLU A 76 1.41 5.92 16.06
N VAL A 77 2.25 5.62 15.07
CA VAL A 77 3.70 5.72 15.18
C VAL A 77 4.19 6.82 14.25
N THR A 78 4.98 7.74 14.78
CA THR A 78 5.66 8.76 13.98
C THR A 78 7.13 8.42 13.91
N GLN A 79 7.66 8.37 12.69
CA GLN A 79 9.05 7.97 12.44
C GLN A 79 9.78 8.96 11.54
N LEU A 80 11.12 8.95 11.66
CA LEU A 80 12.00 9.68 10.76
C LEU A 80 12.27 8.86 9.48
N PRO A 81 12.74 9.48 8.38
CA PRO A 81 13.12 8.75 7.18
C PRO A 81 14.16 7.65 7.41
N SER A 82 14.96 7.77 8.47
CA SER A 82 15.90 6.71 8.90
C SER A 82 15.23 5.49 9.52
N GLY A 83 13.94 5.59 9.85
CA GLY A 83 13.20 4.56 10.56
C GLY A 83 13.17 4.74 12.07
N GLU A 84 13.88 5.74 12.59
CA GLU A 84 13.89 6.03 14.03
C GLU A 84 12.50 6.48 14.49
N VAL A 85 12.00 5.86 15.56
CA VAL A 85 10.68 6.17 16.12
C VAL A 85 10.77 7.45 16.95
N LEU A 86 9.98 8.47 16.55
CA LEU A 86 9.90 9.74 17.28
C LEU A 86 8.87 9.67 18.38
N SER A 87 7.70 9.11 18.11
CA SER A 87 6.61 9.02 19.07
C SER A 87 5.72 7.84 18.79
N VAL A 88 5.10 7.32 19.85
CA VAL A 88 4.09 6.26 19.79
C VAL A 88 2.88 6.76 20.56
N LYS A 89 1.72 6.71 19.92
CA LYS A 89 0.48 7.14 20.52
C LYS A 89 -0.57 6.03 20.41
N LEU A 90 -1.21 5.71 21.54
CA LEU A 90 -2.30 4.74 21.55
C LEU A 90 -3.56 5.41 20.95
N ALA A 91 -3.94 4.98 19.75
CA ALA A 91 -5.13 5.49 19.07
C ALA A 91 -6.39 4.80 19.60
N ARG A 92 -6.30 3.50 19.87
CA ARG A 92 -7.41 2.71 20.41
C ARG A 92 -6.88 1.62 21.33
N SER A 93 -7.30 1.63 22.58
CA SER A 93 -6.94 0.59 23.53
C SER A 93 -7.59 -0.74 23.18
N SER A 94 -6.85 -1.82 23.42
CA SER A 94 -7.38 -3.18 23.30
C SER A 94 -8.36 -3.54 24.41
N GLY A 95 -8.42 -2.72 25.48
CA GLY A 95 -9.14 -3.06 26.71
C GLY A 95 -8.29 -3.85 27.69
N ASN A 96 -7.09 -4.25 27.30
CA ASN A 96 -6.14 -4.94 28.18
C ASN A 96 -4.88 -4.06 28.32
N PRO A 97 -4.71 -3.39 29.48
CA PRO A 97 -3.58 -2.49 29.68
C PRO A 97 -2.21 -3.18 29.59
N ALA A 98 -2.12 -4.45 29.96
CA ALA A 98 -0.89 -5.21 29.85
C ALA A 98 -0.48 -5.41 28.38
N TRP A 99 -1.44 -5.71 27.51
CA TRP A 99 -1.20 -5.85 26.08
C TRP A 99 -0.82 -4.51 25.45
N ASP A 100 -1.53 -3.44 25.79
CA ASP A 100 -1.22 -2.11 25.30
C ASP A 100 0.20 -1.69 25.68
N ALA A 101 0.60 -1.92 26.93
CA ALA A 101 1.94 -1.61 27.41
C ALA A 101 3.01 -2.46 26.73
N ALA A 102 2.77 -3.76 26.57
CA ALA A 102 3.70 -4.68 25.92
C ALA A 102 3.93 -4.28 24.46
N THR A 103 2.86 -3.91 23.74
CA THR A 103 2.94 -3.49 22.35
C THR A 103 3.68 -2.16 22.21
N GLU A 104 3.40 -1.18 23.06
CA GLU A 104 4.09 0.10 23.07
C GLU A 104 5.60 -0.08 23.29
N ARG A 105 6.00 -0.88 24.26
CA ARG A 105 7.42 -1.19 24.52
C ARG A 105 8.06 -1.84 23.30
N ALA A 106 7.35 -2.77 22.65
CA ALA A 106 7.86 -3.44 21.46
C ALA A 106 8.10 -2.48 20.30
N ILE A 107 7.21 -1.51 20.10
CA ILE A 107 7.37 -0.49 19.06
C ILE A 107 8.63 0.33 19.33
N LEU A 108 8.80 0.82 20.56
CA LEU A 108 9.98 1.60 20.95
C LEU A 108 11.27 0.79 20.82
N LYS A 109 11.22 -0.48 21.18
CA LYS A 109 12.37 -1.40 21.10
C LYS A 109 12.73 -1.76 19.68
N SER A 110 11.79 -1.66 18.77
CA SER A 110 11.98 -1.97 17.34
C SER A 110 12.60 -0.83 16.54
N SER A 111 12.83 0.32 17.14
CA SER A 111 13.52 1.43 16.50
C SER A 111 15.00 1.09 16.25
N PRO A 112 15.56 1.37 15.05
CA PRO A 112 14.89 1.92 13.88
C PRO A 112 14.03 0.89 13.14
N LEU A 113 12.92 1.36 12.59
CA LEU A 113 12.03 0.52 11.81
C LEU A 113 12.63 0.24 10.42
N PRO A 114 12.22 -0.86 9.76
CA PRO A 114 12.69 -1.16 8.41
C PRO A 114 12.36 -0.02 7.44
N LYS A 115 13.28 0.24 6.51
CA LYS A 115 13.07 1.23 5.46
C LYS A 115 12.32 0.61 4.29
N PRO A 116 11.51 1.39 3.56
CA PRO A 116 10.88 0.87 2.35
C PRO A 116 11.93 0.70 1.24
N ASP A 117 11.66 -0.22 0.31
CA ASP A 117 12.54 -0.45 -0.83
C ASP A 117 12.62 0.78 -1.74
N GLN A 118 11.54 1.56 -1.79
CA GLN A 118 11.45 2.82 -2.52
C GLN A 118 11.18 3.96 -1.55
N ALA A 119 11.95 5.03 -1.67
CA ALA A 119 11.85 6.18 -0.75
C ALA A 119 10.47 6.84 -0.76
N ASP A 120 9.76 6.80 -1.89
CA ASP A 120 8.43 7.38 -2.02
C ASP A 120 7.34 6.58 -1.28
N LEU A 121 7.63 5.36 -0.85
CA LEU A 121 6.73 4.55 -0.03
C LEU A 121 6.82 4.89 1.45
N PHE A 122 7.80 5.67 1.85
CA PHE A 122 7.98 6.06 3.25
C PHE A 122 6.76 6.81 3.77
N GLN A 123 6.29 6.39 4.95
CA GLN A 123 5.20 7.04 5.65
C GLN A 123 5.69 7.51 7.02
N ARG A 124 5.61 8.81 7.25
CA ARG A 124 6.03 9.41 8.52
C ARG A 124 5.12 8.98 9.66
N ASN A 125 3.82 8.94 9.39
CA ASN A 125 2.81 8.54 10.36
C ASN A 125 2.23 7.19 9.93
N LEU A 126 2.32 6.21 10.82
CA LEU A 126 1.80 4.87 10.59
C LEU A 126 0.73 4.56 11.62
N LYS A 127 -0.38 3.98 11.15
CA LYS A 127 -1.42 3.46 12.03
C LYS A 127 -1.35 1.95 11.97
N LEU A 128 -0.97 1.34 13.08
CA LEU A 128 -0.71 -0.09 13.17
C LEU A 128 -1.66 -0.75 14.15
N THR A 129 -2.18 -1.90 13.78
CA THR A 129 -3.06 -2.71 14.60
C THR A 129 -2.35 -3.98 15.02
N PHE A 130 -2.37 -4.28 16.32
CA PHE A 130 -1.72 -5.46 16.88
C PHE A 130 -2.69 -6.31 17.70
N ARG A 131 -2.62 -7.61 17.49
CA ARG A 131 -3.38 -8.62 18.23
C ARG A 131 -2.43 -9.70 18.74
N PRO A 132 -2.71 -10.31 19.91
CA PRO A 132 -1.88 -11.44 20.39
C PRO A 132 -1.85 -12.60 19.42
N VAL A 133 -2.96 -12.87 18.76
CA VAL A 133 -3.09 -13.93 17.75
C VAL A 133 -3.48 -13.29 16.43
N GLU A 134 -2.61 -13.40 15.43
CA GLU A 134 -2.90 -12.98 14.07
C GLU A 134 -3.14 -14.18 13.17
N ASP A 135 -4.11 -14.04 12.29
CA ASP A 135 -4.43 -15.05 11.29
C ASP A 135 -3.43 -15.02 10.11
#